data_0e22a44d2acc6f2a27588a60b57f20f0
#
_entry.id   0e22a44d2acc6f2a27588a60b57f20f0
#
_cell.length_a   1.000
_cell.length_b   1.000
_cell.length_c   1.000
_cell.angle_alpha   90.00
_cell.angle_beta   90.00
_cell.angle_gamma   90.00
#
_symmetry.space_group_name_H-M   'P 1'
#
loop_
_entity.id
_entity.type
_entity.pdbx_description
1 polymer ?
#
loop_
_entity_poly.entity_id
_entity_poly.type
_entity_poly.pdbx_seq_one_letter_code
_entity_poly.pdbx_strand_id
1 'polypeptide(L)'
;MFILALIAVSAARGEALDSLALLVQRGDSMMQQYNTYEALKYYQQAYDLAQAQGVTRFSMDADFSMSKPYVPEDRIPRQIRLKLADCQYKRANYRQTAELLKNMPEDSLTHDAFRQLAYSYRQQADMDSYMYWAARLLEHYPMDGEVVAGLTLAYARSNQPQKGVVCALKYTLRDSANILVNRAEAEAWLLNGDYTAAAKMYDRLLQQGDSAFSTLYSAGMCYSKIDSLERAYECLKPAFLQSGMQHANCAWRLGVVSIDTKRFDEGLEYLSVALELMKPDTVAMRAITLSQGEGYYLTNRFPEAVSAWKQHLTYNPNSVSTYYNIANALSYLIKDDEQAYQYYRQFLNLARQENKPTQKLVDMMLQAQKMVKYYEKKKK
;
A
#
# COMPACT_ATOMS: atom_id res chain seq x y z
N MET A 1 -59.22 -5.12 39.60
CA MET A 1 -58.82 -4.75 38.23
C MET A 1 -57.32 -4.64 38.02
N PHE A 2 -56.51 -4.12 38.95
CA PHE A 2 -55.07 -3.97 38.83
C PHE A 2 -54.29 -5.32 38.77
N ILE A 3 -54.71 -6.34 39.50
CA ILE A 3 -54.02 -7.63 39.56
C ILE A 3 -54.18 -8.42 38.25
N LEU A 4 -55.36 -8.36 37.62
CA LEU A 4 -55.63 -9.00 36.35
C LEU A 4 -54.82 -8.33 35.18
N ALA A 5 -54.62 -7.02 35.24
CA ALA A 5 -53.81 -6.28 34.28
C ALA A 5 -52.31 -6.64 34.43
N LEU A 6 -51.84 -6.82 35.67
CA LEU A 6 -50.44 -7.27 35.94
C LEU A 6 -50.17 -8.71 35.46
N ILE A 7 -51.15 -9.63 35.62
CA ILE A 7 -51.06 -11.01 35.14
C ILE A 7 -51.11 -11.07 33.62
N ALA A 8 -51.98 -10.30 32.97
CA ALA A 8 -52.06 -10.22 31.52
C ALA A 8 -50.77 -9.65 30.91
N VAL A 9 -50.18 -8.62 31.52
CA VAL A 9 -48.90 -8.03 31.10
C VAL A 9 -47.73 -9.01 31.30
N SER A 10 -47.75 -9.80 32.37
CA SER A 10 -46.70 -10.82 32.60
C SER A 10 -46.81 -12.03 31.64
N ALA A 11 -48.02 -12.45 31.30
CA ALA A 11 -48.29 -13.52 30.35
C ALA A 11 -47.89 -13.10 28.91
N ALA A 12 -48.31 -11.92 28.47
CA ALA A 12 -47.92 -11.38 27.18
C ALA A 12 -46.38 -11.17 27.04
N ARG A 13 -45.75 -10.89 28.19
CA ARG A 13 -44.29 -10.75 28.26
C ARG A 13 -43.56 -12.11 28.17
N GLY A 14 -44.13 -13.17 28.75
CA GLY A 14 -43.65 -14.54 28.61
C GLY A 14 -43.71 -15.02 27.16
N GLU A 15 -44.87 -14.89 26.52
CA GLU A 15 -45.09 -15.27 25.13
C GLU A 15 -44.20 -14.49 24.14
N ALA A 16 -43.94 -13.21 24.39
CA ALA A 16 -43.08 -12.39 23.57
C ALA A 16 -41.57 -12.75 23.71
N LEU A 17 -41.14 -13.12 24.93
CA LEU A 17 -39.77 -13.63 25.19
C LEU A 17 -39.56 -14.99 24.56
N ASP A 18 -40.56 -15.88 24.63
CA ASP A 18 -40.51 -17.20 24.00
C ASP A 18 -40.46 -17.06 22.47
N SER A 19 -41.15 -16.08 21.89
CA SER A 19 -41.11 -15.80 20.46
C SER A 19 -39.76 -15.25 19.98
N LEU A 20 -39.12 -14.38 20.79
CA LEU A 20 -37.75 -13.88 20.50
C LEU A 20 -36.72 -15.02 20.53
N ALA A 21 -36.76 -15.87 21.58
CA ALA A 21 -35.88 -17.00 21.73
C ALA A 21 -36.03 -17.99 20.55
N LEU A 22 -37.26 -18.27 20.12
CA LEU A 22 -37.55 -19.13 18.99
C LEU A 22 -37.03 -18.58 17.67
N LEU A 23 -37.17 -17.26 17.42
CA LEU A 23 -36.60 -16.62 16.22
C LEU A 23 -35.10 -16.70 16.19
N VAL A 24 -34.44 -16.43 17.32
CA VAL A 24 -32.98 -16.56 17.42
C VAL A 24 -32.53 -17.99 17.18
N GLN A 25 -33.19 -18.98 17.78
CA GLN A 25 -32.89 -20.41 17.61
C GLN A 25 -33.03 -20.85 16.14
N ARG A 26 -34.08 -20.40 15.45
CA ARG A 26 -34.28 -20.66 14.01
C ARG A 26 -33.15 -20.02 13.18
N GLY A 27 -32.77 -18.80 13.48
CA GLY A 27 -31.65 -18.14 12.86
C GLY A 27 -30.33 -18.89 13.05
N ASP A 28 -30.07 -19.36 14.29
CA ASP A 28 -28.88 -20.18 14.62
C ASP A 28 -28.86 -21.48 13.85
N SER A 29 -30.01 -22.18 13.75
CA SER A 29 -30.12 -23.39 12.96
C SER A 29 -29.81 -23.17 11.46
N MET A 30 -30.29 -22.07 10.89
CA MET A 30 -29.98 -21.70 9.51
C MET A 30 -28.50 -21.34 9.33
N MET A 31 -27.89 -20.66 10.29
CA MET A 31 -26.45 -20.35 10.27
C MET A 31 -25.58 -21.61 10.32
N GLN A 32 -25.95 -22.60 11.14
CA GLN A 32 -25.27 -23.91 11.19
C GLN A 32 -25.33 -24.65 9.84
N GLN A 33 -26.39 -24.44 9.08
CA GLN A 33 -26.57 -24.99 7.73
C GLN A 33 -25.94 -24.10 6.63
N TYR A 34 -25.17 -23.07 7.00
CA TYR A 34 -24.62 -22.06 6.09
C TYR A 34 -25.68 -21.28 5.27
N ASN A 35 -26.97 -21.35 5.65
CA ASN A 35 -28.03 -20.62 5.00
C ASN A 35 -28.18 -19.22 5.60
N THR A 36 -27.25 -18.35 5.26
CA THR A 36 -27.21 -16.95 5.76
C THR A 36 -28.41 -16.13 5.28
N TYR A 37 -29.04 -16.49 4.16
CA TYR A 37 -30.21 -15.78 3.64
C TYR A 37 -31.44 -15.98 4.53
N GLU A 38 -31.76 -17.20 4.91
CA GLU A 38 -32.88 -17.48 5.82
C GLU A 38 -32.54 -17.04 7.26
N ALA A 39 -31.30 -17.24 7.71
CA ALA A 39 -30.84 -16.78 9.01
C ALA A 39 -31.07 -15.26 9.19
N LEU A 40 -30.73 -14.47 8.16
CA LEU A 40 -30.94 -13.02 8.17
C LEU A 40 -32.39 -12.64 8.43
N LYS A 41 -33.35 -13.34 7.80
CA LYS A 41 -34.79 -13.05 8.00
C LYS A 41 -35.20 -13.25 9.46
N TYR A 42 -34.76 -14.37 10.07
CA TYR A 42 -35.09 -14.64 11.47
C TYR A 42 -34.42 -13.68 12.43
N TYR A 43 -33.14 -13.34 12.24
CA TYR A 43 -32.47 -12.38 13.09
C TYR A 43 -33.02 -10.96 12.93
N GLN A 44 -33.41 -10.56 11.71
CA GLN A 44 -34.05 -9.27 11.48
C GLN A 44 -35.42 -9.20 12.17
N GLN A 45 -36.24 -10.24 12.06
CA GLN A 45 -37.52 -10.34 12.77
C GLN A 45 -37.35 -10.25 14.30
N ALA A 46 -36.31 -10.95 14.83
CA ALA A 46 -35.99 -10.88 16.26
C ALA A 46 -35.57 -9.46 16.67
N TYR A 47 -34.78 -8.78 15.85
CA TYR A 47 -34.31 -7.40 16.08
C TYR A 47 -35.52 -6.43 16.08
N ASP A 48 -36.36 -6.50 15.05
CA ASP A 48 -37.52 -5.61 14.89
C ASP A 48 -38.52 -5.82 16.02
N LEU A 49 -38.75 -7.06 16.45
CA LEU A 49 -39.63 -7.40 17.59
C LEU A 49 -39.08 -6.84 18.91
N ALA A 50 -37.77 -6.98 19.15
CA ALA A 50 -37.09 -6.44 20.32
C ALA A 50 -37.15 -4.89 20.35
N GLN A 51 -37.00 -4.25 19.21
CA GLN A 51 -37.12 -2.82 19.05
C GLN A 51 -38.54 -2.33 19.37
N ALA A 52 -39.57 -2.98 18.83
CA ALA A 52 -40.97 -2.66 19.07
C ALA A 52 -41.34 -2.78 20.55
N GLN A 53 -40.86 -3.84 21.23
CA GLN A 53 -41.09 -4.01 22.67
C GLN A 53 -40.42 -2.91 23.52
N GLY A 54 -39.23 -2.44 23.09
CA GLY A 54 -38.53 -1.31 23.73
C GLY A 54 -39.33 -0.01 23.65
N VAL A 55 -39.91 0.30 22.50
CA VAL A 55 -40.75 1.49 22.28
C VAL A 55 -42.04 1.42 23.11
N THR A 56 -42.71 0.27 23.11
CA THR A 56 -43.99 0.09 23.87
C THR A 56 -43.78 0.27 25.37
N ARG A 57 -42.67 -0.22 25.90
CA ARG A 57 -42.32 -0.06 27.31
C ARG A 57 -42.06 1.40 27.72
N PHE A 58 -41.50 2.18 26.81
CA PHE A 58 -41.19 3.58 27.03
C PHE A 58 -42.48 4.44 27.08
N SER A 59 -43.45 4.16 26.21
CA SER A 59 -44.70 4.89 26.18
C SER A 59 -45.60 4.63 27.41
N MET A 60 -45.41 3.52 28.12
CA MET A 60 -46.17 3.20 29.35
C MET A 60 -45.52 3.73 30.64
N ASP A 61 -44.20 3.97 30.64
CA ASP A 61 -43.45 4.48 31.80
C ASP A 61 -43.20 6.00 31.72
N ALA A 62 -43.70 6.69 30.69
CA ALA A 62 -43.53 8.13 30.51
C ALA A 62 -44.37 8.91 31.52
N ASP A 63 -43.78 9.28 32.64
CA ASP A 63 -44.26 10.32 33.52
C ASP A 63 -44.27 11.66 32.76
N PHE A 64 -45.34 12.43 32.88
CA PHE A 64 -45.66 13.60 32.06
C PHE A 64 -44.75 14.82 32.26
N SER A 65 -43.44 14.65 32.42
CA SER A 65 -42.50 15.77 32.42
C SER A 65 -41.90 15.99 31.03
N MET A 66 -41.96 17.23 30.55
CA MET A 66 -41.59 17.69 29.19
C MET A 66 -40.13 17.51 28.78
N SER A 67 -39.47 16.44 29.12
CA SER A 67 -38.19 16.06 28.57
C SER A 67 -38.37 15.16 27.36
N LYS A 68 -37.70 15.48 26.24
CA LYS A 68 -37.69 14.65 25.02
C LYS A 68 -37.50 13.19 25.41
N PRO A 69 -38.31 12.25 24.87
CA PRO A 69 -38.15 10.86 25.18
C PRO A 69 -36.71 10.39 24.78
N TYR A 70 -35.92 10.10 25.77
CA TYR A 70 -34.66 9.40 25.59
C TYR A 70 -35.01 7.94 25.28
N VAL A 71 -34.90 7.52 24.03
CA VAL A 71 -34.95 6.09 23.66
C VAL A 71 -33.57 5.55 23.84
N PRO A 72 -33.26 4.80 24.89
CA PRO A 72 -31.98 4.16 25.01
C PRO A 72 -31.86 3.13 23.86
N GLU A 73 -30.91 3.32 22.95
CA GLU A 73 -30.56 2.31 21.93
C GLU A 73 -30.22 0.94 22.54
N ASP A 74 -29.99 0.88 23.84
CA ASP A 74 -29.54 -0.27 24.62
C ASP A 74 -30.62 -1.31 24.97
N ARG A 75 -31.84 -1.18 24.49
CA ARG A 75 -32.94 -2.12 24.83
C ARG A 75 -32.99 -3.36 23.92
N ILE A 76 -32.30 -3.34 22.79
CA ILE A 76 -32.18 -4.55 21.95
C ILE A 76 -31.17 -5.48 22.62
N PRO A 77 -31.55 -6.76 22.91
CA PRO A 77 -30.63 -7.69 23.52
C PRO A 77 -29.32 -7.77 22.73
N ARG A 78 -28.19 -7.59 23.45
CA ARG A 78 -26.83 -7.61 22.87
C ARG A 78 -26.63 -8.78 21.89
N GLN A 79 -27.09 -9.97 22.29
CA GLN A 79 -26.92 -11.19 21.47
C GLN A 79 -27.63 -11.09 20.12
N ILE A 80 -28.84 -10.53 20.07
CA ILE A 80 -29.59 -10.38 18.81
C ILE A 80 -28.84 -9.43 17.87
N ARG A 81 -28.34 -8.29 18.40
CA ARG A 81 -27.59 -7.32 17.61
C ARG A 81 -26.29 -7.92 17.07
N LEU A 82 -25.54 -8.66 17.89
CA LEU A 82 -24.30 -9.33 17.47
C LEU A 82 -24.54 -10.40 16.41
N LYS A 83 -25.60 -11.24 16.59
CA LYS A 83 -25.94 -12.29 15.61
C LYS A 83 -26.42 -11.70 14.27
N LEU A 84 -27.21 -10.64 14.32
CA LEU A 84 -27.65 -9.93 13.12
C LEU A 84 -26.45 -9.31 12.40
N ALA A 85 -25.54 -8.67 13.14
CA ALA A 85 -24.32 -8.07 12.59
C ALA A 85 -23.41 -9.12 11.96
N ASP A 86 -23.18 -10.27 12.61
CA ASP A 86 -22.41 -11.38 12.07
C ASP A 86 -23.00 -11.92 10.76
N CYS A 87 -24.34 -12.10 10.75
CA CYS A 87 -25.03 -12.54 9.55
C CYS A 87 -24.93 -11.52 8.40
N GLN A 88 -25.08 -10.23 8.68
CA GLN A 88 -24.90 -9.15 7.70
C GLN A 88 -23.47 -9.12 7.17
N TYR A 89 -22.46 -9.26 8.05
CA TYR A 89 -21.05 -9.27 7.68
C TYR A 89 -20.71 -10.44 6.73
N LYS A 90 -21.18 -11.66 7.05
CA LYS A 90 -20.99 -12.86 6.21
C LYS A 90 -21.67 -12.75 4.84
N ARG A 91 -22.65 -11.87 4.71
CA ARG A 91 -23.32 -11.54 3.45
C ARG A 91 -22.70 -10.33 2.74
N ALA A 92 -21.57 -9.83 3.21
CA ALA A 92 -20.88 -8.64 2.71
C ALA A 92 -21.73 -7.34 2.82
N ASN A 93 -22.72 -7.30 3.69
CA ASN A 93 -23.52 -6.12 3.97
C ASN A 93 -22.81 -5.22 5.01
N TYR A 94 -21.63 -4.75 4.65
CA TYR A 94 -20.71 -4.07 5.57
C TYR A 94 -21.28 -2.79 6.18
N ARG A 95 -22.09 -2.02 5.42
CA ARG A 95 -22.74 -0.82 5.94
C ARG A 95 -23.69 -1.14 7.07
N GLN A 96 -24.56 -2.14 6.91
CA GLN A 96 -25.49 -2.59 7.92
C GLN A 96 -24.78 -3.15 9.15
N THR A 97 -23.69 -3.91 8.93
CA THR A 97 -22.86 -4.42 10.02
C THR A 97 -22.29 -3.26 10.87
N ALA A 98 -21.70 -2.24 10.23
CA ALA A 98 -21.16 -1.09 10.94
C ALA A 98 -22.24 -0.32 11.71
N GLU A 99 -23.41 -0.09 11.11
CA GLU A 99 -24.54 0.61 11.78
C GLU A 99 -25.03 -0.14 13.02
N LEU A 100 -25.03 -1.47 12.99
CA LEU A 100 -25.44 -2.29 14.13
C LEU A 100 -24.44 -2.26 15.29
N LEU A 101 -23.14 -2.15 14.99
CA LEU A 101 -22.08 -2.32 15.97
C LEU A 101 -21.49 -0.99 16.51
N LYS A 102 -21.42 0.07 15.69
CA LYS A 102 -20.72 1.33 16.03
C LYS A 102 -21.24 2.04 17.29
N ASN A 103 -22.53 1.87 17.62
CA ASN A 103 -23.17 2.50 18.76
C ASN A 103 -23.25 1.57 19.99
N MET A 104 -22.69 0.36 19.91
CA MET A 104 -22.60 -0.54 21.07
C MET A 104 -21.47 -0.07 22.00
N PRO A 105 -21.63 -0.19 23.34
CA PRO A 105 -20.52 0.00 24.26
C PRO A 105 -19.36 -0.95 23.89
N GLU A 106 -18.14 -0.43 23.86
CA GLU A 106 -16.95 -1.22 23.45
C GLU A 106 -16.79 -2.50 24.26
N ASP A 107 -17.00 -2.43 25.58
CA ASP A 107 -16.98 -3.60 26.48
C ASP A 107 -18.06 -4.64 26.16
N SER A 108 -19.04 -4.25 25.36
CA SER A 108 -20.10 -5.14 24.88
C SER A 108 -19.79 -5.79 23.54
N LEU A 109 -18.72 -5.36 22.86
CA LEU A 109 -18.29 -5.99 21.63
C LEU A 109 -17.44 -7.23 21.94
N THR A 110 -17.74 -8.34 21.26
CA THR A 110 -16.84 -9.50 21.25
C THR A 110 -15.64 -9.18 20.35
N HIS A 111 -14.55 -9.94 20.49
CA HIS A 111 -13.39 -9.79 19.60
C HIS A 111 -13.79 -9.84 18.11
N ASP A 112 -14.61 -10.81 17.73
CA ASP A 112 -15.08 -10.97 16.34
C ASP A 112 -15.94 -9.77 15.90
N ALA A 113 -16.85 -9.29 16.75
CA ALA A 113 -17.69 -8.14 16.43
C ALA A 113 -16.85 -6.87 16.25
N PHE A 114 -15.84 -6.67 17.08
CA PHE A 114 -14.89 -5.57 16.91
C PHE A 114 -14.12 -5.64 15.59
N ARG A 115 -13.64 -6.85 15.23
CA ARG A 115 -13.00 -7.08 13.93
C ARG A 115 -13.97 -6.80 12.78
N GLN A 116 -15.19 -7.32 12.86
CA GLN A 116 -16.23 -7.10 11.84
C GLN A 116 -16.55 -5.61 11.67
N LEU A 117 -16.61 -4.84 12.77
CA LEU A 117 -16.82 -3.40 12.72
C LEU A 117 -15.67 -2.70 11.99
N ALA A 118 -14.43 -2.93 12.41
CA ALA A 118 -13.25 -2.32 11.78
C ALA A 118 -13.15 -2.71 10.29
N TYR A 119 -13.23 -3.99 9.97
CA TYR A 119 -13.14 -4.46 8.58
C TYR A 119 -14.33 -4.03 7.71
N SER A 120 -15.51 -3.83 8.29
CA SER A 120 -16.64 -3.26 7.55
C SER A 120 -16.36 -1.86 7.02
N TYR A 121 -15.70 -1.02 7.79
CA TYR A 121 -15.26 0.30 7.32
C TYR A 121 -14.15 0.18 6.26
N ARG A 122 -13.21 -0.73 6.44
CA ARG A 122 -12.17 -1.00 5.43
C ARG A 122 -12.77 -1.43 4.08
N GLN A 123 -13.79 -2.29 4.10
CA GLN A 123 -14.47 -2.75 2.88
C GLN A 123 -15.29 -1.63 2.19
N GLN A 124 -15.70 -0.62 2.94
CA GLN A 124 -16.36 0.58 2.44
C GLN A 124 -15.36 1.65 1.96
N ALA A 125 -14.05 1.37 2.00
CA ALA A 125 -12.96 2.31 1.73
C ALA A 125 -12.94 3.53 2.68
N ASP A 126 -13.62 3.47 3.82
CA ASP A 126 -13.54 4.47 4.89
C ASP A 126 -12.35 4.14 5.79
N MET A 127 -11.17 4.61 5.36
CA MET A 127 -9.92 4.30 6.03
C MET A 127 -9.78 5.00 7.38
N ASP A 128 -10.37 6.16 7.56
CA ASP A 128 -10.32 6.90 8.83
C ASP A 128 -11.09 6.16 9.92
N SER A 129 -12.33 5.75 9.63
CA SER A 129 -13.12 4.91 10.55
C SER A 129 -12.47 3.54 10.78
N TYR A 130 -11.88 2.93 9.75
CA TYR A 130 -11.13 1.69 9.91
C TYR A 130 -9.97 1.85 10.89
N MET A 131 -9.13 2.86 10.71
CA MET A 131 -7.98 3.12 11.60
C MET A 131 -8.42 3.40 13.04
N TYR A 132 -9.52 4.16 13.21
CA TYR A 132 -10.09 4.43 14.53
C TYR A 132 -10.52 3.14 15.23
N TRP A 133 -11.38 2.33 14.59
CA TRP A 133 -11.91 1.11 15.21
C TRP A 133 -10.87 0.00 15.36
N ALA A 134 -9.92 -0.11 14.43
CA ALA A 134 -8.80 -1.03 14.57
C ALA A 134 -7.88 -0.65 15.75
N ALA A 135 -7.62 0.64 15.95
CA ALA A 135 -6.85 1.11 17.10
C ALA A 135 -7.57 0.80 18.42
N ARG A 136 -8.89 1.05 18.50
CA ARG A 136 -9.71 0.73 19.67
C ARG A 136 -9.75 -0.79 19.94
N LEU A 137 -9.85 -1.60 18.89
CA LEU A 137 -9.76 -3.06 19.02
C LEU A 137 -8.44 -3.48 19.68
N LEU A 138 -7.32 -2.91 19.26
CA LEU A 138 -6.00 -3.26 19.81
C LEU A 138 -5.78 -2.78 21.25
N GLU A 139 -6.56 -1.84 21.76
CA GLU A 139 -6.58 -1.51 23.19
C GLU A 139 -7.15 -2.67 24.02
N HIS A 140 -8.16 -3.37 23.51
CA HIS A 140 -8.76 -4.54 24.17
C HIS A 140 -8.05 -5.87 23.81
N TYR A 141 -7.58 -6.00 22.58
CA TYR A 141 -6.97 -7.24 22.03
C TYR A 141 -5.61 -6.95 21.38
N PRO A 142 -4.57 -6.60 22.17
CA PRO A 142 -3.29 -6.09 21.64
C PRO A 142 -2.47 -7.14 20.85
N MET A 143 -2.84 -8.42 20.96
CA MET A 143 -2.15 -9.53 20.27
C MET A 143 -2.88 -10.04 19.03
N ASP A 144 -3.81 -9.26 18.47
CA ASP A 144 -4.40 -9.56 17.16
C ASP A 144 -3.44 -9.15 16.04
N GLY A 145 -2.55 -10.06 15.67
CA GLY A 145 -1.51 -9.79 14.66
C GLY A 145 -2.03 -9.39 13.29
N GLU A 146 -3.21 -9.88 12.91
CA GLU A 146 -3.84 -9.53 11.64
C GLU A 146 -4.32 -8.07 11.62
N VAL A 147 -4.94 -7.63 12.72
CA VAL A 147 -5.36 -6.23 12.87
C VAL A 147 -4.16 -5.31 13.05
N VAL A 148 -3.13 -5.74 13.81
CA VAL A 148 -1.87 -4.98 13.93
C VAL A 148 -1.24 -4.76 12.56
N ALA A 149 -1.07 -5.81 11.77
CA ALA A 149 -0.49 -5.68 10.43
C ALA A 149 -1.33 -4.77 9.52
N GLY A 150 -2.67 -4.96 9.53
CA GLY A 150 -3.59 -4.15 8.74
C GLY A 150 -3.57 -2.67 9.13
N LEU A 151 -3.56 -2.35 10.43
CA LEU A 151 -3.50 -0.98 10.94
C LEU A 151 -2.14 -0.33 10.68
N THR A 152 -1.05 -1.09 10.83
CA THR A 152 0.31 -0.65 10.50
C THR A 152 0.40 -0.18 9.05
N LEU A 153 -0.08 -1.00 8.11
CA LEU A 153 -0.10 -0.66 6.69
C LEU A 153 -1.04 0.51 6.38
N ALA A 154 -2.20 0.59 7.06
CA ALA A 154 -3.12 1.69 6.89
C ALA A 154 -2.47 3.02 7.29
N TYR A 155 -1.83 3.10 8.44
CA TYR A 155 -1.08 4.29 8.87
C TYR A 155 0.06 4.63 7.89
N ALA A 156 0.85 3.64 7.49
CA ALA A 156 1.99 3.85 6.61
C ALA A 156 1.57 4.43 5.25
N ARG A 157 0.50 3.92 4.67
CA ARG A 157 -0.04 4.36 3.37
C ARG A 157 -0.86 5.65 3.44
N SER A 158 -1.34 6.03 4.63
CA SER A 158 -2.04 7.30 4.87
C SER A 158 -1.09 8.43 5.31
N ASN A 159 0.16 8.39 4.87
CA ASN A 159 1.20 9.38 5.19
C ASN A 159 1.49 9.54 6.70
N GLN A 160 1.31 8.48 7.48
CA GLN A 160 1.59 8.41 8.91
C GLN A 160 2.50 7.21 9.26
N PRO A 161 3.62 6.98 8.52
CA PRO A 161 4.42 5.75 8.65
C PRO A 161 4.99 5.56 10.05
N GLN A 162 5.32 6.66 10.78
CA GLN A 162 5.80 6.59 12.17
C GLN A 162 4.77 5.95 13.11
N LYS A 163 3.47 6.25 12.93
CA LYS A 163 2.42 5.60 13.72
C LYS A 163 2.31 4.12 13.38
N GLY A 164 2.48 3.76 12.11
CA GLY A 164 2.53 2.37 11.68
C GLY A 164 3.68 1.62 12.34
N VAL A 165 4.88 2.17 12.32
CA VAL A 165 6.05 1.59 13.00
C VAL A 165 5.78 1.37 14.49
N VAL A 166 5.27 2.38 15.19
CA VAL A 166 4.96 2.27 16.63
C VAL A 166 3.89 1.19 16.89
N CYS A 167 2.89 1.09 16.02
CA CYS A 167 1.85 0.05 16.12
C CYS A 167 2.47 -1.36 16.04
N ALA A 168 3.30 -1.61 15.03
CA ALA A 168 3.96 -2.90 14.84
C ALA A 168 4.95 -3.21 16.00
N LEU A 169 5.77 -2.25 16.41
CA LEU A 169 6.74 -2.42 17.49
C LEU A 169 6.09 -2.86 18.82
N LYS A 170 4.92 -2.32 19.17
CA LYS A 170 4.19 -2.74 20.38
C LYS A 170 3.86 -4.24 20.37
N TYR A 171 3.60 -4.80 19.22
CA TYR A 171 3.34 -6.22 19.04
C TYR A 171 4.65 -7.03 19.01
N THR A 172 5.62 -6.62 18.17
CA THR A 172 6.85 -7.39 17.92
C THR A 172 7.77 -7.47 19.15
N LEU A 173 7.63 -6.57 20.10
CA LEU A 173 8.27 -6.68 21.44
C LEU A 173 7.78 -7.90 22.22
N ARG A 174 6.59 -8.44 21.95
CA ARG A 174 6.00 -9.60 22.62
C ARG A 174 6.04 -10.86 21.75
N ASP A 175 5.83 -10.72 20.46
CA ASP A 175 5.87 -11.80 19.45
C ASP A 175 6.63 -11.32 18.21
N SER A 176 7.92 -11.61 18.16
CA SER A 176 8.79 -11.26 17.05
C SER A 176 8.74 -12.27 15.89
N ALA A 177 8.00 -13.37 16.03
CA ALA A 177 7.97 -14.46 15.05
C ALA A 177 6.85 -14.28 14.00
N ASN A 178 5.88 -13.40 14.24
CA ASN A 178 4.74 -13.21 13.35
C ASN A 178 5.15 -12.56 12.03
N ILE A 179 5.24 -13.36 10.97
CA ILE A 179 5.67 -12.92 9.63
C ILE A 179 4.77 -11.82 9.07
N LEU A 180 3.45 -11.89 9.32
CA LEU A 180 2.51 -10.88 8.81
C LEU A 180 2.78 -9.50 9.40
N VAL A 181 3.01 -9.43 10.72
CA VAL A 181 3.34 -8.16 11.41
C VAL A 181 4.73 -7.69 11.00
N ASN A 182 5.71 -8.59 10.91
CA ASN A 182 7.07 -8.25 10.49
C ASN A 182 7.10 -7.66 9.07
N ARG A 183 6.29 -8.19 8.12
CA ARG A 183 6.13 -7.61 6.78
C ARG A 183 5.54 -6.19 6.84
N ALA A 184 4.50 -5.99 7.65
CA ALA A 184 3.88 -4.69 7.80
C ALA A 184 4.84 -3.66 8.44
N GLU A 185 5.63 -4.09 9.44
CA GLU A 185 6.67 -3.26 10.05
C GLU A 185 7.75 -2.86 9.04
N ALA A 186 8.26 -3.82 8.25
CA ALA A 186 9.25 -3.58 7.22
C ALA A 186 8.75 -2.57 6.17
N GLU A 187 7.49 -2.71 5.71
CA GLU A 187 6.87 -1.76 4.78
C GLU A 187 6.68 -0.37 5.42
N ALA A 188 6.32 -0.30 6.70
CA ALA A 188 6.19 0.97 7.40
C ALA A 188 7.54 1.70 7.53
N TRP A 189 8.63 1.00 7.82
CA TRP A 189 9.98 1.56 7.81
C TRP A 189 10.40 2.04 6.42
N LEU A 190 10.10 1.23 5.37
CA LEU A 190 10.36 1.60 3.98
C LEU A 190 9.64 2.89 3.60
N LEU A 191 8.34 3.00 3.90
CA LEU A 191 7.53 4.19 3.60
C LEU A 191 7.90 5.40 4.47
N ASN A 192 8.49 5.15 5.64
CA ASN A 192 9.09 6.19 6.48
C ASN A 192 10.40 6.75 5.90
N GLY A 193 10.99 6.09 4.90
CA GLY A 193 12.27 6.46 4.30
C GLY A 193 13.49 5.99 5.09
N ASP A 194 13.32 5.24 6.18
CA ASP A 194 14.44 4.61 6.89
C ASP A 194 14.78 3.26 6.26
N TYR A 195 15.51 3.33 5.15
CA TYR A 195 15.89 2.14 4.39
C TYR A 195 16.81 1.20 5.18
N THR A 196 17.57 1.73 6.14
CA THR A 196 18.46 0.92 7.00
C THR A 196 17.65 0.08 7.99
N ALA A 197 16.66 0.68 8.66
CA ALA A 197 15.75 -0.06 9.54
C ALA A 197 14.93 -1.07 8.75
N ALA A 198 14.36 -0.66 7.60
CA ALA A 198 13.63 -1.55 6.70
C ALA A 198 14.48 -2.75 6.25
N ALA A 199 15.73 -2.54 5.83
CA ALA A 199 16.63 -3.61 5.43
C ALA A 199 16.86 -4.64 6.55
N LYS A 200 17.04 -4.20 7.79
CA LYS A 200 17.17 -5.10 8.96
C LYS A 200 15.90 -5.95 9.18
N MET A 201 14.73 -5.37 8.95
CA MET A 201 13.48 -6.11 9.06
C MET A 201 13.31 -7.12 7.93
N TYR A 202 13.71 -6.75 6.70
CA TYR A 202 13.72 -7.69 5.58
C TYR A 202 14.76 -8.81 5.78
N ASP A 203 15.93 -8.53 6.38
CA ASP A 203 16.88 -9.57 6.80
C ASP A 203 16.23 -10.61 7.71
N ARG A 204 15.49 -10.15 8.71
CA ARG A 204 14.76 -11.04 9.62
C ARG A 204 13.74 -11.90 8.88
N LEU A 205 12.96 -11.31 7.98
CA LEU A 205 11.96 -12.02 7.17
C LEU A 205 12.60 -13.09 6.30
N LEU A 206 13.71 -12.77 5.61
CA LEU A 206 14.46 -13.71 4.80
C LEU A 206 15.04 -14.86 5.64
N GLN A 207 15.55 -14.58 6.86
CA GLN A 207 16.01 -15.59 7.80
C GLN A 207 14.87 -16.48 8.33
N GLN A 208 13.66 -15.96 8.41
CA GLN A 208 12.44 -16.73 8.73
C GLN A 208 11.94 -17.58 7.55
N GLY A 209 12.63 -17.53 6.40
CA GLY A 209 12.26 -18.25 5.19
C GLY A 209 11.20 -17.56 4.33
N ASP A 210 10.89 -16.28 4.60
CA ASP A 210 9.96 -15.51 3.78
C ASP A 210 10.62 -15.11 2.45
N SER A 211 10.31 -15.86 1.41
CA SER A 211 10.79 -15.62 0.05
C SER A 211 9.70 -15.11 -0.90
N ALA A 212 8.63 -14.50 -0.37
CA ALA A 212 7.56 -13.94 -1.21
C ALA A 212 8.10 -12.81 -2.11
N PHE A 213 7.53 -12.67 -3.30
CA PHE A 213 7.89 -11.61 -4.26
C PHE A 213 7.95 -10.22 -3.60
N SER A 214 6.93 -9.86 -2.82
CA SER A 214 6.88 -8.55 -2.15
C SER A 214 8.04 -8.33 -1.18
N THR A 215 8.41 -9.36 -0.42
CA THR A 215 9.51 -9.32 0.54
C THR A 215 10.85 -9.18 -0.18
N LEU A 216 11.11 -10.01 -1.19
CA LEU A 216 12.33 -9.96 -1.99
C LEU A 216 12.47 -8.64 -2.76
N TYR A 217 11.41 -8.18 -3.41
CA TYR A 217 11.42 -6.93 -4.17
C TYR A 217 11.68 -5.72 -3.27
N SER A 218 10.98 -5.62 -2.14
CA SER A 218 11.15 -4.50 -1.20
C SER A 218 12.50 -4.55 -0.48
N ALA A 219 13.00 -5.74 -0.14
CA ALA A 219 14.35 -5.92 0.38
C ALA A 219 15.40 -5.41 -0.61
N GLY A 220 15.30 -5.83 -1.88
CA GLY A 220 16.20 -5.38 -2.93
C GLY A 220 16.16 -3.86 -3.14
N MET A 221 14.98 -3.25 -3.04
CA MET A 221 14.86 -1.79 -3.07
C MET A 221 15.59 -1.12 -1.89
N CYS A 222 15.43 -1.65 -0.68
CA CYS A 222 16.11 -1.11 0.50
C CYS A 222 17.61 -1.23 0.39
N TYR A 223 18.13 -2.42 -0.01
CA TYR A 223 19.55 -2.62 -0.19
C TYR A 223 20.16 -1.73 -1.27
N SER A 224 19.47 -1.51 -2.38
CA SER A 224 19.91 -0.57 -3.40
C SER A 224 19.99 0.87 -2.86
N LYS A 225 19.08 1.27 -1.96
CA LYS A 225 19.07 2.62 -1.35
C LYS A 225 20.19 2.85 -0.32
N ILE A 226 20.66 1.79 0.33
CA ILE A 226 21.77 1.85 1.31
C ILE A 226 23.11 1.40 0.71
N ASP A 227 23.22 1.36 -0.62
CA ASP A 227 24.41 1.00 -1.39
C ASP A 227 24.94 -0.43 -1.15
N SER A 228 24.05 -1.33 -0.69
CA SER A 228 24.35 -2.77 -0.57
C SER A 228 23.98 -3.50 -1.86
N LEU A 229 24.67 -3.19 -2.94
CA LEU A 229 24.29 -3.53 -4.31
C LEU A 229 24.26 -5.04 -4.58
N GLU A 230 25.22 -5.83 -4.05
CA GLU A 230 25.23 -7.29 -4.20
C GLU A 230 23.99 -7.91 -3.55
N ARG A 231 23.64 -7.48 -2.33
CA ARG A 231 22.42 -7.96 -1.65
C ARG A 231 21.15 -7.53 -2.37
N ALA A 232 21.16 -6.33 -2.98
CA ALA A 232 20.04 -5.86 -3.80
C ALA A 232 19.85 -6.79 -5.01
N TYR A 233 20.93 -7.18 -5.70
CA TYR A 233 20.89 -8.12 -6.81
C TYR A 233 20.38 -9.50 -6.38
N GLU A 234 20.90 -10.05 -5.26
CA GLU A 234 20.49 -11.34 -4.70
C GLU A 234 18.99 -11.40 -4.36
N CYS A 235 18.39 -10.28 -4.01
CA CYS A 235 16.95 -10.19 -3.74
C CYS A 235 16.13 -9.92 -5.00
N LEU A 236 16.56 -8.99 -5.86
CA LEU A 236 15.77 -8.58 -7.04
C LEU A 236 15.71 -9.66 -8.11
N LYS A 237 16.79 -10.44 -8.30
CA LYS A 237 16.81 -11.50 -9.32
C LYS A 237 15.76 -12.58 -9.06
N PRO A 238 15.69 -13.24 -7.89
CA PRO A 238 14.63 -14.20 -7.62
C PRO A 238 13.24 -13.55 -7.60
N ALA A 239 13.09 -12.29 -7.14
CA ALA A 239 11.82 -11.59 -7.24
C ALA A 239 11.35 -11.46 -8.69
N PHE A 240 12.25 -11.06 -9.60
CA PHE A 240 11.92 -10.94 -11.01
C PHE A 240 11.51 -12.28 -11.63
N LEU A 241 12.24 -13.36 -11.32
CA LEU A 241 11.90 -14.70 -11.78
C LEU A 241 10.52 -15.16 -11.26
N GLN A 242 10.21 -14.92 -9.97
CA GLN A 242 8.90 -15.26 -9.40
C GLN A 242 7.74 -14.50 -10.05
N SER A 243 7.99 -13.29 -10.54
CA SER A 243 6.99 -12.52 -11.29
C SER A 243 6.73 -13.08 -12.70
N GLY A 244 7.33 -14.19 -13.08
CA GLY A 244 7.31 -14.70 -14.45
C GLY A 244 8.01 -13.75 -15.44
N MET A 245 8.93 -12.93 -14.94
CA MET A 245 9.65 -11.90 -15.71
C MET A 245 8.72 -10.81 -16.30
N GLN A 246 7.54 -10.60 -15.68
CA GLN A 246 6.53 -9.64 -16.16
C GLN A 246 6.42 -8.37 -15.30
N HIS A 247 7.26 -8.21 -14.26
CA HIS A 247 7.18 -7.04 -13.39
C HIS A 247 8.17 -5.96 -13.85
N ALA A 248 7.67 -5.00 -14.60
CA ALA A 248 8.46 -3.95 -15.24
C ALA A 248 9.39 -3.17 -14.29
N ASN A 249 8.87 -2.72 -13.13
CA ASN A 249 9.69 -2.00 -12.13
C ASN A 249 10.79 -2.88 -11.52
N CYS A 250 10.55 -4.19 -11.37
CA CYS A 250 11.55 -5.12 -10.88
C CYS A 250 12.68 -5.31 -11.93
N ALA A 251 12.31 -5.50 -13.20
CA ALA A 251 13.26 -5.58 -14.30
C ALA A 251 14.14 -4.32 -14.37
N TRP A 252 13.54 -3.14 -14.29
CA TRP A 252 14.30 -1.88 -14.30
C TRP A 252 15.31 -1.80 -13.16
N ARG A 253 14.85 -2.04 -11.91
CA ARG A 253 15.73 -1.95 -10.72
C ARG A 253 16.83 -2.99 -10.77
N LEU A 254 16.49 -4.23 -11.16
CA LEU A 254 17.48 -5.30 -11.34
C LEU A 254 18.49 -4.93 -12.42
N GLY A 255 18.06 -4.35 -13.53
CA GLY A 255 18.95 -3.89 -14.59
C GLY A 255 19.94 -2.83 -14.11
N VAL A 256 19.47 -1.81 -13.38
CA VAL A 256 20.34 -0.76 -12.80
C VAL A 256 21.34 -1.38 -11.83
N VAL A 257 20.87 -2.18 -10.86
CA VAL A 257 21.77 -2.84 -9.88
C VAL A 257 22.77 -3.78 -10.56
N SER A 258 22.38 -4.45 -11.64
CA SER A 258 23.31 -5.30 -12.41
C SER A 258 24.42 -4.48 -13.09
N ILE A 259 24.10 -3.32 -13.66
CA ILE A 259 25.11 -2.39 -14.20
C ILE A 259 26.07 -1.94 -13.09
N ASP A 260 25.54 -1.51 -11.95
CA ASP A 260 26.32 -0.99 -10.82
C ASP A 260 27.23 -2.08 -10.21
N THR A 261 26.82 -3.36 -10.28
CA THR A 261 27.60 -4.52 -9.85
C THR A 261 28.46 -5.13 -10.97
N LYS A 262 28.65 -4.42 -12.09
CA LYS A 262 29.46 -4.81 -13.25
C LYS A 262 28.97 -6.04 -14.02
N ARG A 263 27.72 -6.43 -13.86
CA ARG A 263 27.02 -7.47 -14.64
C ARG A 263 26.36 -6.82 -15.86
N PHE A 264 27.17 -6.22 -16.73
CA PHE A 264 26.72 -5.30 -17.78
C PHE A 264 25.75 -5.95 -18.77
N ASP A 265 26.06 -7.12 -19.30
CA ASP A 265 25.21 -7.77 -20.29
C ASP A 265 23.84 -8.14 -19.72
N GLU A 266 23.82 -8.78 -18.53
CA GLU A 266 22.55 -9.04 -17.82
C GLU A 266 21.77 -7.76 -17.54
N GLY A 267 22.45 -6.70 -17.09
CA GLY A 267 21.82 -5.41 -16.78
C GLY A 267 21.14 -4.79 -18.00
N LEU A 268 21.81 -4.84 -19.14
CA LEU A 268 21.27 -4.34 -20.41
C LEU A 268 20.07 -5.17 -20.89
N GLU A 269 20.10 -6.49 -20.70
CA GLU A 269 18.95 -7.36 -20.99
C GLU A 269 17.75 -7.01 -20.12
N TYR A 270 17.94 -6.88 -18.80
CA TYR A 270 16.85 -6.50 -17.91
C TYR A 270 16.29 -5.11 -18.19
N LEU A 271 17.14 -4.14 -18.55
CA LEU A 271 16.69 -2.82 -18.97
C LEU A 271 15.87 -2.87 -20.27
N SER A 272 16.26 -3.73 -21.22
CA SER A 272 15.53 -3.94 -22.46
C SER A 272 14.15 -4.55 -22.19
N VAL A 273 14.06 -5.55 -21.32
CA VAL A 273 12.78 -6.12 -20.88
C VAL A 273 11.91 -5.07 -20.18
N ALA A 274 12.51 -4.24 -19.31
CA ALA A 274 11.78 -3.17 -18.65
C ALA A 274 11.17 -2.18 -19.64
N LEU A 275 11.93 -1.79 -20.67
CA LEU A 275 11.43 -0.91 -21.74
C LEU A 275 10.22 -1.49 -22.46
N GLU A 276 10.26 -2.77 -22.82
CA GLU A 276 9.14 -3.44 -23.47
C GLU A 276 7.89 -3.49 -22.59
N LEU A 277 8.07 -3.83 -21.31
CA LEU A 277 6.97 -3.94 -20.34
C LEU A 277 6.36 -2.59 -19.93
N MET A 278 7.11 -1.49 -20.03
CA MET A 278 6.68 -0.15 -19.60
C MET A 278 6.07 0.70 -20.73
N LYS A 279 5.97 0.21 -21.94
CA LYS A 279 5.29 0.97 -23.00
C LYS A 279 3.81 1.17 -22.65
N PRO A 280 3.29 2.39 -22.69
CA PRO A 280 3.84 3.67 -23.19
C PRO A 280 4.32 4.66 -22.09
N ASP A 281 4.80 4.25 -20.92
CA ASP A 281 5.24 5.16 -19.84
C ASP A 281 6.52 5.94 -20.20
N THR A 282 6.33 7.19 -20.64
CA THR A 282 7.43 8.08 -21.08
C THR A 282 8.37 8.49 -19.95
N VAL A 283 7.94 8.49 -18.67
CA VAL A 283 8.78 8.85 -17.53
C VAL A 283 9.77 7.72 -17.23
N ALA A 284 9.27 6.48 -17.21
CA ALA A 284 10.11 5.30 -17.07
C ALA A 284 11.08 5.13 -18.24
N MET A 285 10.59 5.34 -19.48
CA MET A 285 11.40 5.26 -20.69
C MET A 285 12.60 6.21 -20.66
N ARG A 286 12.43 7.43 -20.15
CA ARG A 286 13.55 8.39 -19.96
C ARG A 286 14.65 7.84 -19.06
N ALA A 287 14.28 7.30 -17.89
CA ALA A 287 15.24 6.79 -16.93
C ALA A 287 15.97 5.54 -17.46
N ILE A 288 15.23 4.62 -18.07
CA ILE A 288 15.79 3.36 -18.58
C ILE A 288 16.75 3.61 -19.74
N THR A 289 16.37 4.44 -20.73
CA THR A 289 17.22 4.77 -21.87
C THR A 289 18.49 5.52 -21.47
N LEU A 290 18.44 6.34 -20.43
CA LEU A 290 19.65 6.97 -19.85
C LEU A 290 20.58 5.90 -19.27
N SER A 291 20.08 5.01 -18.43
CA SER A 291 20.86 3.92 -17.81
C SER A 291 21.44 2.94 -18.86
N GLN A 292 20.69 2.64 -19.91
CA GLN A 292 21.22 1.84 -21.03
C GLN A 292 22.41 2.55 -21.72
N GLY A 293 22.28 3.84 -21.99
CA GLY A 293 23.36 4.62 -22.57
C GLY A 293 24.63 4.61 -21.71
N GLU A 294 24.47 4.72 -20.40
CA GLU A 294 25.57 4.63 -19.43
C GLU A 294 26.18 3.21 -19.40
N GLY A 295 25.38 2.16 -19.38
CA GLY A 295 25.83 0.78 -19.42
C GLY A 295 26.62 0.44 -20.68
N TYR A 296 26.13 0.85 -21.85
CA TYR A 296 26.85 0.69 -23.12
C TYR A 296 28.16 1.48 -23.13
N TYR A 297 28.17 2.69 -22.58
CA TYR A 297 29.39 3.50 -22.50
C TYR A 297 30.45 2.84 -21.62
N LEU A 298 30.09 2.30 -20.45
CA LEU A 298 30.97 1.61 -19.52
C LEU A 298 31.57 0.31 -20.08
N THR A 299 30.86 -0.29 -21.05
CA THR A 299 31.35 -1.50 -21.77
C THR A 299 32.05 -1.19 -23.07
N ASN A 300 32.41 0.08 -23.33
CA ASN A 300 33.05 0.58 -24.56
C ASN A 300 32.23 0.36 -25.85
N ARG A 301 30.92 0.13 -25.72
CA ARG A 301 29.97 0.00 -26.83
C ARG A 301 29.44 1.38 -27.21
N PHE A 302 30.34 2.23 -27.71
CA PHE A 302 30.05 3.67 -27.91
C PHE A 302 28.96 3.97 -28.94
N PRO A 303 28.84 3.28 -30.08
CA PRO A 303 27.73 3.48 -31.01
C PRO A 303 26.38 3.18 -30.37
N GLU A 304 26.26 2.08 -29.60
CA GLU A 304 25.04 1.71 -28.89
C GLU A 304 24.72 2.71 -27.77
N ALA A 305 25.74 3.20 -27.05
CA ALA A 305 25.56 4.25 -26.05
C ALA A 305 24.96 5.51 -26.67
N VAL A 306 25.49 5.95 -27.79
CA VAL A 306 24.97 7.11 -28.54
C VAL A 306 23.54 6.86 -29.01
N SER A 307 23.23 5.65 -29.49
CA SER A 307 21.87 5.27 -29.92
C SER A 307 20.87 5.35 -28.76
N ALA A 308 21.21 4.77 -27.60
CA ALA A 308 20.38 4.79 -26.39
C ALA A 308 20.18 6.24 -25.87
N TRP A 309 21.23 7.05 -25.86
CA TRP A 309 21.12 8.46 -25.46
C TRP A 309 20.30 9.29 -26.47
N LYS A 310 20.37 9.02 -27.77
CA LYS A 310 19.48 9.63 -28.77
C LYS A 310 18.01 9.24 -28.50
N GLN A 311 17.75 7.98 -28.14
CA GLN A 311 16.42 7.54 -27.75
C GLN A 311 15.98 8.24 -26.45
N HIS A 312 16.86 8.42 -25.47
CA HIS A 312 16.56 9.23 -24.27
C HIS A 312 16.09 10.64 -24.64
N LEU A 313 16.74 11.29 -25.59
CA LEU A 313 16.38 12.63 -26.04
C LEU A 313 15.01 12.70 -26.70
N THR A 314 14.46 11.61 -27.24
CA THR A 314 13.07 11.58 -27.74
C THR A 314 12.05 11.71 -26.60
N TYR A 315 12.39 11.23 -25.40
CA TYR A 315 11.56 11.33 -24.20
C TYR A 315 11.92 12.52 -23.31
N ASN A 316 13.13 13.06 -23.43
CA ASN A 316 13.63 14.21 -22.67
C ASN A 316 14.48 15.13 -23.54
N PRO A 317 13.85 15.92 -24.41
CA PRO A 317 14.57 16.78 -25.36
C PRO A 317 15.40 17.89 -24.72
N ASN A 318 15.17 18.19 -23.43
CA ASN A 318 15.91 19.23 -22.71
C ASN A 318 17.02 18.67 -21.78
N SER A 319 17.43 17.42 -21.97
CA SER A 319 18.49 16.80 -21.16
C SER A 319 19.88 17.33 -21.50
N VAL A 320 20.28 18.42 -20.86
CA VAL A 320 21.57 19.11 -21.09
C VAL A 320 22.75 18.15 -21.04
N SER A 321 22.85 17.33 -19.99
CA SER A 321 23.96 16.38 -19.82
C SER A 321 24.04 15.34 -20.92
N THR A 322 22.90 14.88 -21.45
CA THR A 322 22.86 13.86 -22.50
C THR A 322 23.40 14.41 -23.83
N TYR A 323 23.08 15.62 -24.20
CA TYR A 323 23.68 16.26 -25.36
C TYR A 323 25.22 16.33 -25.26
N TYR A 324 25.75 16.66 -24.08
CA TYR A 324 27.18 16.71 -23.84
C TYR A 324 27.81 15.30 -23.92
N ASN A 325 27.19 14.29 -23.34
CA ASN A 325 27.67 12.90 -23.38
C ASN A 325 27.74 12.36 -24.81
N ILE A 326 26.70 12.59 -25.61
CA ILE A 326 26.68 12.23 -27.03
C ILE A 326 27.80 12.96 -27.80
N ALA A 327 27.93 14.28 -27.59
CA ALA A 327 28.97 15.05 -28.25
C ALA A 327 30.39 14.54 -27.95
N ASN A 328 30.66 14.20 -26.68
CA ASN A 328 31.96 13.64 -26.29
C ASN A 328 32.22 12.27 -26.89
N ALA A 329 31.22 11.36 -26.84
CA ALA A 329 31.35 10.03 -27.42
C ALA A 329 31.60 10.10 -28.93
N LEU A 330 30.88 10.93 -29.64
CA LEU A 330 31.08 11.16 -31.07
C LEU A 330 32.44 11.79 -31.38
N SER A 331 32.88 12.76 -30.59
CA SER A 331 34.12 13.50 -30.80
C SER A 331 35.35 12.61 -30.51
N TYR A 332 35.41 12.02 -29.32
CA TYR A 332 36.66 11.36 -28.84
C TYR A 332 36.72 9.87 -29.15
N LEU A 333 35.60 9.20 -29.22
CA LEU A 333 35.54 7.72 -29.26
C LEU A 333 35.13 7.21 -30.65
N ILE A 334 34.09 7.77 -31.26
CA ILE A 334 33.56 7.35 -32.58
C ILE A 334 34.26 8.10 -33.71
N LYS A 335 34.76 9.35 -33.45
CA LYS A 335 35.39 10.25 -34.42
C LYS A 335 34.46 10.77 -35.54
N ASP A 336 33.16 10.98 -35.21
CA ASP A 336 32.20 11.64 -36.08
C ASP A 336 32.17 13.13 -35.71
N ASP A 337 33.10 13.89 -36.33
CA ASP A 337 33.28 15.31 -36.07
C ASP A 337 32.05 16.16 -36.42
N GLU A 338 31.30 15.79 -37.42
CA GLU A 338 30.14 16.55 -37.88
C GLU A 338 28.97 16.43 -36.90
N GLN A 339 28.62 15.23 -36.51
CA GLN A 339 27.59 15.04 -35.48
C GLN A 339 28.05 15.61 -34.14
N ALA A 340 29.31 15.40 -33.73
CA ALA A 340 29.86 15.95 -32.50
C ALA A 340 29.67 17.47 -32.43
N TYR A 341 30.00 18.19 -33.50
CA TYR A 341 29.81 19.63 -33.61
C TYR A 341 28.33 20.03 -33.38
N GLN A 342 27.40 19.34 -34.01
CA GLN A 342 25.96 19.63 -33.86
C GLN A 342 25.50 19.43 -32.41
N TYR A 343 25.89 18.34 -31.77
CA TYR A 343 25.52 18.04 -30.39
C TYR A 343 26.16 18.99 -29.36
N TYR A 344 27.40 19.43 -29.56
CA TYR A 344 28.01 20.48 -28.72
C TYR A 344 27.28 21.81 -28.86
N ARG A 345 26.84 22.18 -30.04
CA ARG A 345 26.06 23.42 -30.26
C ARG A 345 24.70 23.35 -29.55
N GLN A 346 24.00 22.23 -29.66
CA GLN A 346 22.73 22.03 -28.96
C GLN A 346 22.90 22.06 -27.44
N PHE A 347 23.92 21.36 -26.93
CA PHE A 347 24.31 21.46 -25.53
C PHE A 347 24.50 22.91 -25.06
N LEU A 348 25.28 23.69 -25.78
CA LEU A 348 25.57 25.08 -25.41
C LEU A 348 24.31 25.95 -25.45
N ASN A 349 23.40 25.71 -26.40
CA ASN A 349 22.13 26.42 -26.49
C ASN A 349 21.24 26.16 -25.26
N LEU A 350 21.14 24.93 -24.82
CA LEU A 350 20.35 24.56 -23.63
C LEU A 350 21.03 25.01 -22.34
N ALA A 351 22.34 24.78 -22.22
CA ALA A 351 23.11 25.13 -21.02
C ALA A 351 23.08 26.63 -20.71
N ARG A 352 23.00 27.50 -21.73
CA ARG A 352 22.88 28.95 -21.56
C ARG A 352 21.54 29.42 -20.99
N GLN A 353 20.52 28.57 -20.99
CA GLN A 353 19.19 28.89 -20.45
C GLN A 353 19.10 28.62 -18.94
N GLU A 354 20.11 27.97 -18.36
CA GLU A 354 20.18 27.72 -16.92
C GLU A 354 20.48 29.00 -16.13
N ASN A 355 19.55 29.42 -15.30
CA ASN A 355 19.66 30.66 -14.51
C ASN A 355 20.77 30.61 -13.41
N LYS A 356 21.11 29.42 -12.92
CA LYS A 356 22.14 29.20 -11.88
C LYS A 356 22.96 27.94 -12.23
N PRO A 357 23.90 28.04 -13.19
CA PRO A 357 24.70 26.89 -13.59
C PRO A 357 25.62 26.44 -12.45
N THR A 358 25.72 25.13 -12.24
CA THR A 358 26.71 24.56 -11.33
C THR A 358 28.13 24.73 -11.90
N GLN A 359 29.16 24.67 -11.04
CA GLN A 359 30.55 24.74 -11.50
C GLN A 359 30.86 23.67 -12.57
N LYS A 360 30.36 22.45 -12.36
CA LYS A 360 30.48 21.35 -13.32
C LYS A 360 29.90 21.72 -14.69
N LEU A 361 28.71 22.35 -14.73
CA LEU A 361 28.11 22.78 -15.99
C LEU A 361 28.93 23.87 -16.67
N VAL A 362 29.47 24.80 -15.91
CA VAL A 362 30.36 25.84 -16.45
C VAL A 362 31.61 25.24 -17.10
N ASP A 363 32.25 24.25 -16.45
CA ASP A 363 33.42 23.54 -17.01
C ASP A 363 33.07 22.80 -18.31
N MET A 364 31.92 22.12 -18.33
CA MET A 364 31.41 21.46 -19.54
C MET A 364 31.15 22.47 -20.67
N MET A 365 30.60 23.65 -20.36
CA MET A 365 30.37 24.70 -21.35
C MET A 365 31.70 25.22 -21.94
N LEU A 366 32.71 25.44 -21.10
CA LEU A 366 34.04 25.88 -21.54
C LEU A 366 34.67 24.86 -22.49
N GLN A 367 34.57 23.57 -22.15
CA GLN A 367 35.08 22.50 -23.01
C GLN A 367 34.32 22.45 -24.35
N ALA A 368 33.00 22.47 -24.30
CA ALA A 368 32.18 22.47 -25.51
C ALA A 368 32.46 23.66 -26.43
N GLN A 369 32.67 24.86 -25.87
CA GLN A 369 33.04 26.04 -26.64
C GLN A 369 34.40 25.88 -27.36
N LYS A 370 35.40 25.25 -26.70
CA LYS A 370 36.68 24.93 -27.32
C LYS A 370 36.51 23.98 -28.49
N MET A 371 35.69 22.94 -28.32
CA MET A 371 35.43 21.94 -29.37
C MET A 371 34.67 22.55 -30.55
N VAL A 372 33.66 23.38 -30.32
CA VAL A 372 32.95 24.08 -31.39
C VAL A 372 33.92 24.95 -32.22
N LYS A 373 34.78 25.74 -31.54
CA LYS A 373 35.80 26.57 -32.22
C LYS A 373 36.81 25.71 -33.01
N TYR A 374 37.19 24.57 -32.49
CA TYR A 374 38.09 23.60 -33.19
C TYR A 374 37.43 23.14 -34.51
N TYR A 375 36.18 22.67 -34.43
CA TYR A 375 35.48 22.19 -35.63
C TYR A 375 35.21 23.29 -36.65
N GLU A 376 34.93 24.50 -36.23
CA GLU A 376 34.76 25.66 -37.14
C GLU A 376 36.06 26.01 -37.88
N LYS A 377 37.23 25.89 -37.21
CA LYS A 377 38.52 26.05 -37.89
C LYS A 377 38.88 24.91 -38.85
N LYS A 378 38.42 23.71 -38.54
CA LYS A 378 38.66 22.54 -39.39
C LYS A 378 37.82 22.53 -40.68
N LYS A 379 36.71 23.25 -40.67
CA LYS A 379 35.78 23.41 -41.85
C LYS A 379 36.21 24.57 -42.80
N LYS A 380 37.12 25.46 -42.33
CA LYS A 380 37.77 26.50 -43.18
C LYS A 380 39.01 25.98 -43.85
#